data_54ddda813f821bd44852b0f8eaf063b9
#
_entry.id   54ddda813f821bd44852b0f8eaf063b9
#
_cell.length_a   1.000
_cell.length_b   1.000
_cell.length_c   1.000
_cell.angle_alpha   90.00
_cell.angle_beta   90.00
_cell.angle_gamma   90.00
#
_symmetry.space_group_name_H-M   'P 1'
#
loop_
_entity.id
_entity.type
_entity.pdbx_description
1 polymer ?
#
loop_
_entity_poly.entity_id
_entity_poly.type
_entity_poly.pdbx_seq_one_letter_code
_entity_poly.pdbx_strand_id
1 'polypeptide(L)'
;MAQYFTDRLQRVFHLIFMSYDPQSAQEGLRILESIVNNQSNVTKPIQHELRNTATSQGSVCESDAEEVYQKALSPEERELGDAYALLARVYAGPRFTWAESGFPEDNMRTYQCLHDSIRRHSPIGTLQALRIAGSITPTVRRDMQLSFDDAFRIIYDYAKQDDAYCQYIIGNVFFWGDYRVINQAKQLLGPEKASFSQRLQQATRSKSLREGIATLRGMVDEETLQAKSLEHAKHWFNNALDQGLAMFQGNLRNIYIDEGDYDNARRVARRAAELGNPT
;
A
#
# COMPACT_ATOMS: atom_id res chain seq x y z
N MET A 1 13.90 -14.06 8.51
CA MET A 1 13.10 -12.91 8.03
C MET A 1 11.65 -13.35 7.97
N ALA A 2 10.74 -12.58 8.55
CA ALA A 2 9.33 -12.87 8.41
C ALA A 2 8.91 -12.47 6.98
N GLN A 3 8.21 -13.36 6.29
CA GLN A 3 7.68 -13.12 4.95
C GLN A 3 6.16 -12.91 5.06
N TYR A 4 5.66 -11.87 4.41
CA TYR A 4 4.23 -11.59 4.37
C TYR A 4 3.48 -12.63 3.55
N PHE A 5 3.98 -12.96 2.38
CA PHE A 5 3.39 -13.96 1.50
C PHE A 5 3.74 -15.39 1.91
N THR A 6 2.85 -16.33 1.64
CA THR A 6 3.17 -17.77 1.63
C THR A 6 4.24 -18.06 0.59
N ASP A 7 5.00 -19.16 0.73
CA ASP A 7 6.05 -19.55 -0.23
C ASP A 7 5.53 -19.57 -1.67
N ARG A 8 4.29 -20.00 -1.85
CA ARG A 8 3.65 -20.07 -3.16
C ARG A 8 3.40 -18.70 -3.75
N LEU A 9 2.85 -17.77 -2.99
CA LEU A 9 2.65 -16.38 -3.42
C LEU A 9 3.97 -15.63 -3.56
N GLN A 10 4.96 -15.93 -2.72
CA GLN A 10 6.31 -15.37 -2.85
C GLN A 10 6.95 -15.76 -4.19
N ARG A 11 6.82 -17.03 -4.59
CA ARG A 11 7.26 -17.47 -5.92
C ARG A 11 6.53 -16.73 -7.04
N VAL A 12 5.22 -16.62 -6.95
CA VAL A 12 4.40 -15.88 -7.94
C VAL A 12 4.84 -14.43 -8.00
N PHE A 13 5.00 -13.79 -6.85
CA PHE A 13 5.45 -12.41 -6.76
C PHE A 13 6.81 -12.22 -7.44
N HIS A 14 7.77 -13.10 -7.20
CA HIS A 14 9.08 -13.06 -7.84
C HIS A 14 8.96 -13.17 -9.37
N LEU A 15 8.18 -14.13 -9.88
CA LEU A 15 7.99 -14.36 -11.31
C LEU A 15 7.35 -13.15 -12.00
N ILE A 16 6.37 -12.51 -11.37
CA ILE A 16 5.62 -11.40 -11.98
C ILE A 16 6.34 -10.06 -11.83
N PHE A 17 6.91 -9.77 -10.65
CA PHE A 17 7.31 -8.41 -10.31
C PHE A 17 8.82 -8.22 -10.14
N MET A 18 9.62 -9.30 -10.11
CA MET A 18 11.06 -9.20 -9.87
C MET A 18 11.92 -9.81 -10.99
N SER A 19 11.38 -10.73 -11.79
CA SER A 19 12.17 -11.38 -12.85
C SER A 19 12.39 -10.49 -14.07
N TYR A 20 11.47 -9.54 -14.31
CA TYR A 20 11.42 -8.67 -15.51
C TYR A 20 11.54 -9.45 -16.83
N ASP A 21 11.12 -10.72 -16.83
CA ASP A 21 11.07 -11.59 -17.98
C ASP A 21 9.62 -11.93 -18.35
N PRO A 22 9.16 -11.63 -19.58
CA PRO A 22 7.78 -11.85 -19.99
C PRO A 22 7.31 -13.30 -19.85
N GLN A 23 8.18 -14.30 -20.07
CA GLN A 23 7.80 -15.71 -19.95
C GLN A 23 7.57 -16.09 -18.49
N SER A 24 8.47 -15.68 -17.61
CA SER A 24 8.32 -15.84 -16.15
C SER A 24 7.06 -15.15 -15.65
N ALA A 25 6.79 -13.94 -16.12
CA ALA A 25 5.58 -13.20 -15.76
C ALA A 25 4.29 -13.95 -16.16
N GLN A 26 4.25 -14.52 -17.35
CA GLN A 26 3.12 -15.32 -17.81
C GLN A 26 2.97 -16.64 -17.01
N GLU A 27 4.07 -17.28 -16.64
CA GLU A 27 4.03 -18.45 -15.74
C GLU A 27 3.46 -18.06 -14.38
N GLY A 28 3.96 -16.96 -13.80
CA GLY A 28 3.46 -16.42 -12.54
C GLY A 28 1.95 -16.13 -12.57
N LEU A 29 1.46 -15.53 -13.66
CA LEU A 29 0.03 -15.29 -13.85
C LEU A 29 -0.78 -16.59 -13.88
N ARG A 30 -0.33 -17.61 -14.60
CA ARG A 30 -1.02 -18.92 -14.64
C ARG A 30 -1.09 -19.56 -13.25
N ILE A 31 -0.01 -19.51 -12.47
CA ILE A 31 -0.01 -20.02 -11.10
C ILE A 31 -1.01 -19.24 -10.26
N LEU A 32 -1.03 -17.90 -10.36
CA LEU A 32 -1.91 -17.03 -9.62
C LEU A 32 -3.39 -17.30 -9.94
N GLU A 33 -3.73 -17.40 -11.22
CA GLU A 33 -5.08 -17.79 -11.67
C GLU A 33 -5.47 -19.19 -11.17
N SER A 34 -4.52 -20.13 -11.10
CA SER A 34 -4.79 -21.46 -10.58
C SER A 34 -5.10 -21.47 -9.10
N ILE A 35 -4.47 -20.59 -8.30
CA ILE A 35 -4.77 -20.42 -6.88
C ILE A 35 -6.23 -20.00 -6.72
N VAL A 36 -6.63 -19.00 -7.45
CA VAL A 36 -7.98 -18.42 -7.39
C VAL A 36 -9.03 -19.41 -7.88
N ASN A 37 -8.80 -20.09 -9.01
CA ASN A 37 -9.77 -21.02 -9.60
C ASN A 37 -9.95 -22.30 -8.78
N ASN A 38 -8.89 -22.85 -8.20
CA ASN A 38 -8.97 -24.09 -7.43
C ASN A 38 -9.70 -23.89 -6.09
N GLN A 39 -9.59 -22.71 -5.49
CA GLN A 39 -10.22 -22.44 -4.19
C GLN A 39 -11.63 -21.84 -4.31
N SER A 40 -11.98 -21.26 -5.46
CA SER A 40 -13.35 -20.78 -5.73
C SER A 40 -14.40 -21.89 -5.66
N ASN A 41 -14.00 -23.14 -5.84
CA ASN A 41 -14.87 -24.31 -5.76
C ASN A 41 -15.09 -24.82 -4.33
N VAL A 42 -14.33 -24.33 -3.34
CA VAL A 42 -14.34 -24.85 -1.95
C VAL A 42 -15.06 -23.92 -0.97
N THR A 43 -15.09 -22.62 -1.23
CA THR A 43 -15.63 -21.64 -0.27
C THR A 43 -17.02 -21.19 -0.63
N LYS A 44 -18.03 -21.69 0.10
CA LYS A 44 -19.29 -20.96 0.28
C LYS A 44 -18.99 -19.64 0.97
N PRO A 45 -19.62 -18.51 0.58
CA PRO A 45 -19.38 -17.24 1.24
C PRO A 45 -19.70 -17.37 2.75
N ILE A 46 -18.73 -17.06 3.59
CA ILE A 46 -18.93 -16.93 5.04
C ILE A 46 -19.82 -15.71 5.25
N GLN A 47 -21.14 -15.96 5.28
CA GLN A 47 -22.13 -14.94 5.62
C GLN A 47 -22.35 -14.94 7.13
N HIS A 48 -22.13 -13.78 7.75
CA HIS A 48 -22.85 -13.32 8.94
C HIS A 48 -22.38 -13.65 10.37
N GLU A 49 -21.35 -14.44 10.64
CA GLU A 49 -21.05 -14.73 12.06
C GLU A 49 -20.18 -13.67 12.78
N LEU A 50 -19.39 -12.89 12.07
CA LEU A 50 -18.48 -11.90 12.69
C LEU A 50 -19.14 -10.56 13.09
N ARG A 51 -20.37 -10.29 12.65
CA ARG A 51 -21.05 -9.02 13.00
C ARG A 51 -21.53 -8.94 14.46
N ASN A 52 -21.65 -10.06 15.15
CA ASN A 52 -22.27 -10.09 16.49
C ASN A 52 -21.25 -9.95 17.65
N THR A 53 -19.95 -9.98 17.40
CA THR A 53 -18.94 -9.85 18.44
C THR A 53 -18.39 -8.42 18.62
N ALA A 54 -18.69 -7.52 17.68
CA ALA A 54 -18.12 -6.14 17.67
C ALA A 54 -18.94 -5.09 18.44
N THR A 55 -20.02 -5.47 19.15
CA THR A 55 -20.89 -4.52 19.88
C THR A 55 -20.67 -4.48 21.40
N SER A 56 -19.64 -5.12 21.95
CA SER A 56 -19.29 -4.93 23.35
C SER A 56 -18.17 -3.91 23.48
N GLN A 57 -18.51 -2.75 24.02
CA GLN A 57 -17.62 -1.67 24.42
C GLN A 57 -16.46 -2.19 25.30
N GLY A 58 -15.26 -2.14 24.81
CA GLY A 58 -14.04 -2.35 25.55
C GLY A 58 -12.87 -1.85 24.70
N SER A 59 -12.02 -1.00 25.26
CA SER A 59 -10.78 -0.55 24.58
C SER A 59 -9.92 -1.78 24.32
N VAL A 60 -9.88 -2.22 23.07
CA VAL A 60 -9.10 -3.35 22.61
C VAL A 60 -7.63 -2.88 22.56
N CYS A 61 -6.76 -3.61 23.23
CA CYS A 61 -5.33 -3.34 23.26
C CYS A 61 -4.73 -3.54 21.84
N GLU A 62 -3.70 -2.77 21.47
CA GLU A 62 -3.12 -2.74 20.11
C GLU A 62 -2.60 -4.10 19.61
N SER A 63 -2.32 -5.05 20.51
CA SER A 63 -1.90 -6.43 20.18
C SER A 63 -3.05 -7.31 19.64
N ASP A 64 -4.31 -6.94 19.88
CA ASP A 64 -5.43 -7.83 19.69
C ASP A 64 -5.94 -7.89 18.25
N ALA A 65 -5.70 -6.87 17.42
CA ALA A 65 -6.22 -6.83 16.06
C ALA A 65 -5.46 -7.77 15.10
N GLU A 66 -4.14 -7.94 15.28
CA GLU A 66 -3.37 -8.91 14.49
C GLU A 66 -3.68 -10.34 14.94
N GLU A 67 -3.86 -10.55 16.25
CA GLU A 67 -4.25 -11.84 16.78
C GLU A 67 -5.67 -12.23 16.35
N VAL A 68 -6.60 -11.28 16.28
CA VAL A 68 -7.96 -11.48 15.75
C VAL A 68 -7.92 -11.74 14.24
N TYR A 69 -7.07 -11.01 13.48
CA TYR A 69 -6.89 -11.23 12.05
C TYR A 69 -6.28 -12.61 11.77
N GLN A 70 -5.26 -13.00 12.51
CA GLN A 70 -4.61 -14.31 12.35
C GLN A 70 -5.46 -15.49 12.83
N LYS A 71 -6.33 -15.27 13.82
CA LYS A 71 -7.29 -16.30 14.30
C LYS A 71 -8.53 -16.44 13.44
N ALA A 72 -8.96 -15.38 12.77
CA ALA A 72 -10.24 -15.34 12.06
C ALA A 72 -10.21 -15.97 10.66
N LEU A 73 -9.02 -16.08 10.04
CA LEU A 73 -8.88 -16.60 8.68
C LEU A 73 -7.97 -17.82 8.65
N SER A 74 -8.39 -18.85 7.92
CA SER A 74 -7.46 -19.92 7.58
C SER A 74 -6.30 -19.37 6.74
N PRO A 75 -5.10 -19.99 6.82
CA PRO A 75 -3.97 -19.61 5.96
C PRO A 75 -4.34 -19.57 4.48
N GLU A 76 -5.22 -20.49 4.04
CA GLU A 76 -5.69 -20.61 2.67
C GLU A 76 -6.61 -19.43 2.27
N GLU A 77 -7.48 -18.97 3.17
CA GLU A 77 -8.33 -17.81 2.90
C GLU A 77 -7.54 -16.52 2.80
N ARG A 78 -6.50 -16.36 3.63
CA ARG A 78 -5.58 -15.23 3.54
C ARG A 78 -4.79 -15.27 2.24
N GLU A 79 -4.22 -16.43 1.89
CA GLU A 79 -3.52 -16.60 0.61
C GLU A 79 -4.42 -16.25 -0.57
N LEU A 80 -5.67 -16.69 -0.54
CA LEU A 80 -6.64 -16.39 -1.58
C LEU A 80 -6.95 -14.89 -1.69
N GLY A 81 -7.12 -14.21 -0.56
CA GLY A 81 -7.34 -12.77 -0.51
C GLY A 81 -6.18 -11.99 -1.12
N ASP A 82 -4.95 -12.36 -0.79
CA ASP A 82 -3.73 -11.75 -1.32
C ASP A 82 -3.49 -12.12 -2.79
N ALA A 83 -3.85 -13.34 -3.22
CA ALA A 83 -3.81 -13.73 -4.62
C ALA A 83 -4.74 -12.85 -5.48
N TYR A 84 -5.94 -12.57 -5.01
CA TYR A 84 -6.84 -11.62 -5.67
C TYR A 84 -6.27 -10.20 -5.69
N ALA A 85 -5.58 -9.75 -4.65
CA ALA A 85 -4.92 -8.44 -4.63
C ALA A 85 -3.82 -8.35 -5.71
N LEU A 86 -3.01 -9.39 -5.86
CA LEU A 86 -2.00 -9.46 -6.91
C LEU A 86 -2.62 -9.52 -8.31
N LEU A 87 -3.70 -10.28 -8.52
CA LEU A 87 -4.43 -10.30 -9.78
C LEU A 87 -5.01 -8.93 -10.14
N ALA A 88 -5.60 -8.23 -9.17
CA ALA A 88 -6.10 -6.89 -9.39
C ALA A 88 -4.99 -5.96 -9.91
N ARG A 89 -3.78 -6.10 -9.37
CA ARG A 89 -2.62 -5.35 -9.80
C ARG A 89 -2.16 -5.71 -11.21
N VAL A 90 -2.15 -7.00 -11.54
CA VAL A 90 -1.80 -7.49 -12.89
C VAL A 90 -2.77 -6.96 -13.93
N TYR A 91 -4.08 -7.09 -13.69
CA TYR A 91 -5.11 -6.62 -14.62
C TYR A 91 -5.26 -5.08 -14.67
N ALA A 92 -4.73 -4.36 -13.71
CA ALA A 92 -4.64 -2.89 -13.76
C ALA A 92 -3.59 -2.40 -14.77
N GLY A 93 -2.84 -3.32 -15.37
CA GLY A 93 -1.96 -3.05 -16.50
C GLY A 93 -0.54 -2.57 -16.14
N PRO A 94 0.19 -2.07 -17.15
CA PRO A 94 1.62 -1.77 -17.02
C PRO A 94 1.97 -0.74 -15.96
N ARG A 95 1.06 0.17 -15.59
CA ARG A 95 1.29 1.15 -14.52
C ARG A 95 1.52 0.53 -13.16
N PHE A 96 1.03 -0.69 -12.95
CA PHE A 96 1.08 -1.39 -11.67
C PHE A 96 1.99 -2.61 -11.69
N THR A 97 2.54 -2.94 -12.85
CA THR A 97 3.52 -4.00 -13.05
C THR A 97 4.78 -3.39 -13.69
N TRP A 98 5.10 -3.75 -14.92
CA TRP A 98 6.19 -3.17 -15.71
C TRP A 98 5.82 -3.23 -17.20
N ALA A 99 6.35 -2.28 -17.98
CA ALA A 99 5.85 -1.97 -19.33
C ALA A 99 5.82 -3.17 -20.29
N GLU A 100 6.81 -4.06 -20.22
CA GLU A 100 6.98 -5.19 -21.14
C GLU A 100 6.44 -6.51 -20.61
N SER A 101 5.70 -6.49 -19.49
CA SER A 101 5.11 -7.68 -18.87
C SER A 101 4.16 -8.45 -19.77
N GLY A 102 3.59 -7.78 -20.79
CA GLY A 102 2.62 -8.37 -21.70
C GLY A 102 1.24 -8.63 -21.09
N PHE A 103 0.98 -8.10 -19.89
CA PHE A 103 -0.33 -8.25 -19.27
C PHE A 103 -1.37 -7.34 -19.92
N PRO A 104 -2.56 -7.85 -20.21
CA PRO A 104 -3.66 -7.04 -20.72
C PRO A 104 -4.19 -6.13 -19.60
N GLU A 105 -4.53 -4.89 -19.95
CA GLU A 105 -5.31 -4.04 -19.08
C GLU A 105 -6.78 -4.45 -19.15
N ASP A 106 -7.35 -4.90 -18.03
CA ASP A 106 -8.76 -5.30 -17.91
C ASP A 106 -9.36 -4.68 -16.66
N ASN A 107 -9.95 -3.53 -16.83
CA ASN A 107 -10.56 -2.77 -15.73
C ASN A 107 -11.67 -3.55 -15.01
N MET A 108 -12.45 -4.36 -15.74
CA MET A 108 -13.52 -5.16 -15.13
C MET A 108 -12.94 -6.21 -14.18
N ARG A 109 -11.98 -6.99 -14.65
CA ARG A 109 -11.29 -7.98 -13.82
C ARG A 109 -10.52 -7.34 -12.67
N THR A 110 -9.89 -6.19 -12.90
CA THR A 110 -9.22 -5.41 -11.85
C THR A 110 -10.17 -5.13 -10.69
N TYR A 111 -11.35 -4.58 -10.97
CA TYR A 111 -12.33 -4.27 -9.93
C TYR A 111 -12.90 -5.52 -9.26
N GLN A 112 -13.19 -6.58 -10.03
CA GLN A 112 -13.66 -7.84 -9.46
C GLN A 112 -12.63 -8.44 -8.50
N CYS A 113 -11.38 -8.55 -8.93
CA CYS A 113 -10.30 -9.09 -8.11
C CYS A 113 -10.04 -8.23 -6.86
N LEU A 114 -10.04 -6.90 -7.00
CA LEU A 114 -9.89 -5.99 -5.87
C LEU A 114 -11.02 -6.18 -4.84
N HIS A 115 -12.26 -6.29 -5.31
CA HIS A 115 -13.43 -6.51 -4.48
C HIS A 115 -13.38 -7.85 -3.73
N ASP A 116 -13.00 -8.94 -4.42
CA ASP A 116 -12.84 -10.25 -3.82
C ASP A 116 -11.70 -10.28 -2.80
N SER A 117 -10.61 -9.56 -3.05
CA SER A 117 -9.50 -9.39 -2.12
C SER A 117 -9.93 -8.69 -0.81
N ILE A 118 -10.66 -7.56 -0.91
CA ILE A 118 -11.14 -6.78 0.23
C ILE A 118 -12.12 -7.59 1.08
N ARG A 119 -13.03 -8.33 0.44
CA ARG A 119 -13.98 -9.21 1.13
C ARG A 119 -13.32 -10.36 1.87
N ARG A 120 -12.10 -10.75 1.46
CA ARG A 120 -11.29 -11.80 2.09
C ARG A 120 -10.23 -11.23 3.04
N HIS A 121 -10.45 -10.04 3.57
CA HIS A 121 -9.59 -9.41 4.59
C HIS A 121 -8.14 -9.20 4.15
N SER A 122 -7.83 -9.11 2.85
CA SER A 122 -6.46 -8.85 2.42
C SER A 122 -6.02 -7.44 2.80
N PRO A 123 -4.97 -7.28 3.63
CA PRO A 123 -4.41 -5.96 3.94
C PRO A 123 -3.88 -5.25 2.70
N ILE A 124 -3.24 -6.00 1.80
CA ILE A 124 -2.73 -5.46 0.52
C ILE A 124 -3.89 -4.96 -0.33
N GLY A 125 -4.94 -5.78 -0.51
CA GLY A 125 -6.12 -5.39 -1.28
C GLY A 125 -6.80 -4.15 -0.70
N THR A 126 -6.90 -4.08 0.63
CA THR A 126 -7.47 -2.91 1.32
C THR A 126 -6.67 -1.64 1.03
N LEU A 127 -5.34 -1.66 1.14
CA LEU A 127 -4.51 -0.49 0.84
C LEU A 127 -4.48 -0.17 -0.67
N GLN A 128 -4.47 -1.18 -1.53
CA GLN A 128 -4.51 -0.98 -2.98
C GLN A 128 -5.82 -0.36 -3.47
N ALA A 129 -6.93 -0.52 -2.74
CA ALA A 129 -8.19 0.10 -3.08
C ALA A 129 -8.09 1.61 -3.22
N LEU A 130 -7.21 2.26 -2.45
CA LEU A 130 -6.93 3.70 -2.55
C LEU A 130 -6.30 4.07 -3.90
N ARG A 131 -5.54 3.16 -4.51
CA ARG A 131 -4.77 3.39 -5.73
C ARG A 131 -5.47 2.91 -6.99
N ILE A 132 -5.95 1.67 -6.98
CA ILE A 132 -6.51 1.02 -8.17
C ILE A 132 -7.91 1.57 -8.46
N ALA A 133 -8.73 1.75 -7.43
CA ALA A 133 -10.11 2.21 -7.62
C ALA A 133 -10.23 3.71 -7.89
N GLY A 134 -9.15 4.49 -7.77
CA GLY A 134 -9.14 5.95 -7.97
C GLY A 134 -10.07 6.73 -7.03
N SER A 135 -11.03 6.08 -6.43
CA SER A 135 -11.88 6.55 -5.35
C SER A 135 -12.52 5.36 -4.65
N ILE A 136 -12.65 5.43 -3.34
CA ILE A 136 -13.36 4.41 -2.57
C ILE A 136 -14.84 4.62 -2.79
N THR A 137 -15.43 3.82 -3.66
CA THR A 137 -16.88 3.86 -3.87
C THR A 137 -17.63 3.44 -2.59
N PRO A 138 -18.88 3.87 -2.38
CA PRO A 138 -19.68 3.42 -1.24
C PRO A 138 -19.78 1.88 -1.16
N THR A 139 -19.79 1.21 -2.32
CA THR A 139 -19.81 -0.26 -2.40
C THR A 139 -18.53 -0.87 -1.84
N VAL A 140 -17.35 -0.39 -2.27
CA VAL A 140 -16.05 -0.83 -1.75
C VAL A 140 -15.97 -0.61 -0.24
N ARG A 141 -16.34 0.58 0.23
CA ARG A 141 -16.33 0.90 1.67
C ARG A 141 -17.24 -0.02 2.49
N ARG A 142 -18.42 -0.35 1.98
CA ARG A 142 -19.36 -1.25 2.65
C ARG A 142 -18.82 -2.67 2.76
N ASP A 143 -18.08 -3.12 1.76
CA ASP A 143 -17.59 -4.49 1.66
C ASP A 143 -16.19 -4.67 2.27
N MET A 144 -15.55 -3.58 2.71
CA MET A 144 -14.29 -3.63 3.44
C MET A 144 -14.45 -4.36 4.78
N GLN A 145 -13.62 -5.37 4.99
CA GLN A 145 -13.59 -6.15 6.22
C GLN A 145 -12.47 -5.68 7.17
N LEU A 146 -11.42 -5.05 6.63
CA LEU A 146 -10.36 -4.40 7.39
C LEU A 146 -10.45 -2.89 7.24
N SER A 147 -10.19 -2.15 8.32
CA SER A 147 -9.97 -0.71 8.21
C SER A 147 -8.63 -0.42 7.50
N PHE A 148 -8.47 0.80 6.98
CA PHE A 148 -7.18 1.22 6.43
C PHE A 148 -6.08 1.25 7.49
N ASP A 149 -6.41 1.62 8.70
CA ASP A 149 -5.46 1.65 9.83
C ASP A 149 -4.99 0.24 10.19
N ASP A 150 -5.90 -0.75 10.28
CA ASP A 150 -5.53 -2.13 10.56
C ASP A 150 -4.71 -2.74 9.42
N ALA A 151 -5.12 -2.53 8.17
CA ALA A 151 -4.38 -2.99 7.00
C ALA A 151 -2.97 -2.37 6.96
N PHE A 152 -2.85 -1.07 7.24
CA PHE A 152 -1.57 -0.39 7.31
C PHE A 152 -0.68 -0.97 8.40
N ARG A 153 -1.21 -1.19 9.60
CA ARG A 153 -0.45 -1.73 10.72
C ARG A 153 0.13 -3.09 10.41
N ILE A 154 -0.68 -4.01 9.85
CA ILE A 154 -0.22 -5.34 9.47
C ILE A 154 0.94 -5.23 8.46
N ILE A 155 0.76 -4.49 7.37
CA ILE A 155 1.80 -4.33 6.33
C ILE A 155 3.04 -3.62 6.88
N TYR A 156 2.86 -2.62 7.75
CA TYR A 156 3.96 -1.89 8.37
C TYR A 156 4.82 -2.78 9.28
N ASP A 157 4.20 -3.71 10.02
CA ASP A 157 4.93 -4.64 10.87
C ASP A 157 5.79 -5.62 10.07
N TYR A 158 5.31 -6.12 8.93
CA TYR A 158 6.13 -6.89 8.00
C TYR A 158 7.22 -6.05 7.32
N ALA A 159 6.93 -4.81 6.95
CA ALA A 159 7.93 -3.90 6.38
C ALA A 159 9.10 -3.66 7.34
N LYS A 160 8.84 -3.52 8.64
CA LYS A 160 9.88 -3.41 9.69
C LYS A 160 10.71 -4.70 9.86
N GLN A 161 10.21 -5.83 9.41
CA GLN A 161 10.89 -7.12 9.42
C GLN A 161 11.57 -7.44 8.09
N ASP A 162 11.82 -6.40 7.29
CA ASP A 162 12.53 -6.47 6.00
C ASP A 162 11.79 -7.24 4.89
N ASP A 163 10.44 -7.23 4.90
CA ASP A 163 9.68 -7.68 3.73
C ASP A 163 9.68 -6.60 2.64
N ALA A 164 10.34 -6.87 1.52
CA ALA A 164 10.54 -5.89 0.44
C ALA A 164 9.23 -5.39 -0.18
N TYR A 165 8.23 -6.29 -0.33
CA TYR A 165 6.95 -5.89 -0.90
C TYR A 165 6.15 -5.03 0.07
N CYS A 166 6.15 -5.38 1.35
CA CYS A 166 5.52 -4.56 2.38
C CYS A 166 6.20 -3.17 2.47
N GLN A 167 7.52 -3.10 2.40
CA GLN A 167 8.26 -1.84 2.33
C GLN A 167 7.83 -0.98 1.13
N TYR A 168 7.69 -1.60 -0.04
CA TYR A 168 7.17 -0.93 -1.22
C TYR A 168 5.74 -0.40 -1.03
N ILE A 169 4.84 -1.19 -0.42
CA ILE A 169 3.46 -0.75 -0.15
C ILE A 169 3.45 0.44 0.81
N ILE A 170 4.25 0.38 1.89
CA ILE A 170 4.37 1.50 2.83
C ILE A 170 4.96 2.74 2.16
N GLY A 171 5.99 2.57 1.32
CA GLY A 171 6.54 3.66 0.51
C GLY A 171 5.46 4.35 -0.34
N ASN A 172 4.58 3.57 -0.98
CA ASN A 172 3.47 4.11 -1.76
C ASN A 172 2.45 4.88 -0.91
N VAL A 173 2.14 4.42 0.31
CA VAL A 173 1.22 5.14 1.21
C VAL A 173 1.71 6.57 1.46
N PHE A 174 3.01 6.72 1.68
CA PHE A 174 3.61 8.03 1.89
C PHE A 174 3.78 8.83 0.59
N PHE A 175 4.23 8.21 -0.48
CA PHE A 175 4.47 8.87 -1.76
C PHE A 175 3.21 9.47 -2.38
N TRP A 176 2.11 8.74 -2.34
CA TRP A 176 0.85 9.18 -2.93
C TRP A 176 -0.06 9.97 -1.98
N GLY A 177 0.34 10.15 -0.74
CA GLY A 177 -0.43 10.89 0.25
C GLY A 177 -1.60 10.13 0.87
N ASP A 178 -1.60 8.79 0.80
CA ASP A 178 -2.64 7.95 1.41
C ASP A 178 -2.64 8.06 2.95
N TYR A 179 -1.52 8.50 3.54
CA TYR A 179 -1.42 8.83 4.96
C TYR A 179 -2.52 9.81 5.42
N ARG A 180 -3.11 10.60 4.51
CA ARG A 180 -4.19 11.54 4.84
C ARG A 180 -5.46 10.85 5.33
N VAL A 181 -5.70 9.62 4.88
CA VAL A 181 -6.86 8.79 5.26
C VAL A 181 -6.50 7.63 6.19
N ILE A 182 -5.23 7.45 6.47
CA ILE A 182 -4.68 6.41 7.36
C ILE A 182 -4.09 7.11 8.58
N ASN A 183 -4.82 7.08 9.71
CA ASN A 183 -4.42 7.84 10.92
C ASN A 183 -3.08 7.36 11.48
N GLN A 184 -2.81 6.05 11.48
CA GLN A 184 -1.54 5.52 11.96
C GLN A 184 -0.36 6.00 11.10
N ALA A 185 -0.51 6.02 9.77
CA ALA A 185 0.52 6.56 8.89
C ALA A 185 0.73 8.06 9.12
N LYS A 186 -0.35 8.82 9.34
CA LYS A 186 -0.28 10.24 9.69
C LYS A 186 0.49 10.48 10.99
N GLN A 187 0.28 9.65 12.01
CA GLN A 187 0.98 9.75 13.29
C GLN A 187 2.50 9.56 13.16
N LEU A 188 2.97 8.74 12.23
CA LEU A 188 4.40 8.54 11.96
C LEU A 188 5.09 9.80 11.42
N LEU A 189 4.36 10.69 10.78
CA LEU A 189 4.87 11.99 10.34
C LEU A 189 5.12 12.95 11.50
N GLY A 190 4.66 12.57 12.68
CA GLY A 190 4.79 13.32 13.94
C GLY A 190 3.79 14.46 14.04
N PRO A 191 3.69 15.08 15.21
CA PRO A 191 2.78 16.20 15.43
C PRO A 191 3.14 17.34 14.48
N GLU A 192 2.14 17.94 13.88
CA GLU A 192 2.26 19.24 13.23
C GLU A 192 2.98 20.17 14.21
N LYS A 193 4.08 20.78 13.76
CA LYS A 193 4.85 21.65 14.65
C LYS A 193 3.99 22.81 15.13
N ALA A 194 3.40 22.68 16.29
CA ALA A 194 2.62 23.73 16.96
C ALA A 194 3.39 25.06 17.15
N SER A 195 4.70 25.05 16.92
CA SER A 195 5.57 26.20 17.24
C SER A 195 5.35 27.41 16.34
N PHE A 196 5.04 27.22 15.05
CA PHE A 196 4.67 28.34 14.16
C PHE A 196 3.27 28.85 14.50
N SER A 197 2.38 27.93 14.85
CA SER A 197 1.01 28.18 15.29
C SER A 197 0.91 29.12 16.47
N GLN A 198 1.69 28.89 17.50
CA GLN A 198 1.65 29.69 18.73
C GLN A 198 2.18 31.09 18.48
N ARG A 199 3.21 31.25 17.65
CA ARG A 199 3.80 32.56 17.33
C ARG A 199 2.85 33.41 16.50
N LEU A 200 2.10 32.81 15.57
CA LEU A 200 1.13 33.54 14.76
C LEU A 200 -0.15 33.90 15.51
N GLN A 201 -0.62 33.07 16.44
CA GLN A 201 -1.75 33.40 17.31
C GLN A 201 -1.50 34.62 18.17
N GLN A 202 -0.26 34.88 18.57
CA GLN A 202 0.10 36.08 19.34
C GLN A 202 0.14 37.36 18.47
N ALA A 203 0.32 37.22 17.16
CA ALA A 203 0.50 38.37 16.26
C ALA A 203 -0.79 38.94 15.68
N THR A 204 -1.96 38.29 15.83
CA THR A 204 -3.16 38.67 15.07
C THR A 204 -4.38 39.00 15.94
N ARG A 205 -4.75 40.30 15.94
CA ARG A 205 -5.93 40.85 16.67
C ARG A 205 -7.16 41.12 15.79
N SER A 206 -7.15 40.94 14.47
CA SER A 206 -8.29 41.20 13.61
C SER A 206 -8.84 39.96 12.88
N LYS A 207 -10.18 39.93 12.65
CA LYS A 207 -10.91 38.76 12.10
C LYS A 207 -10.50 38.44 10.65
N SER A 208 -10.26 39.42 9.80
CA SER A 208 -9.84 39.26 8.39
C SER A 208 -8.40 38.78 8.24
N LEU A 209 -7.53 39.25 9.12
CA LEU A 209 -6.15 38.78 9.17
C LEU A 209 -6.05 37.32 9.64
N ARG A 210 -6.94 36.90 10.57
CA ARG A 210 -7.04 35.52 11.05
C ARG A 210 -7.38 34.52 9.92
N GLU A 211 -8.31 34.88 9.02
CA GLU A 211 -8.69 34.00 7.91
C GLU A 211 -7.57 33.86 6.88
N GLY A 212 -6.90 34.94 6.51
CA GLY A 212 -5.73 34.89 5.63
C GLY A 212 -4.58 34.07 6.20
N ILE A 213 -4.32 34.21 7.50
CA ILE A 213 -3.30 33.47 8.21
C ILE A 213 -3.68 32.01 8.41
N ALA A 214 -4.95 31.68 8.64
CA ALA A 214 -5.41 30.30 8.73
C ALA A 214 -5.21 29.56 7.38
N THR A 215 -5.44 30.25 6.26
CA THR A 215 -5.21 29.73 4.92
C THR A 215 -3.70 29.47 4.67
N LEU A 216 -2.85 30.48 4.95
CA LEU A 216 -1.40 30.35 4.82
C LEU A 216 -0.82 29.27 5.75
N ARG A 217 -1.35 29.13 6.96
CA ARG A 217 -0.98 28.09 7.92
C ARG A 217 -1.34 26.70 7.42
N GLY A 218 -2.52 26.50 6.85
CA GLY A 218 -2.91 25.24 6.25
C GLY A 218 -1.97 24.83 5.11
N MET A 219 -1.51 25.79 4.29
CA MET A 219 -0.56 25.54 3.22
C MET A 219 0.82 25.14 3.75
N VAL A 220 1.35 25.86 4.74
CA VAL A 220 2.67 25.58 5.33
C VAL A 220 2.68 24.22 6.06
N ASP A 221 1.59 23.90 6.76
CA ASP A 221 1.45 22.61 7.44
C ASP A 221 1.36 21.46 6.43
N GLU A 222 0.65 21.66 5.31
CA GLU A 222 0.53 20.68 4.21
C GLU A 222 1.86 20.44 3.50
N GLU A 223 2.61 21.50 3.16
CA GLU A 223 3.95 21.37 2.57
C GLU A 223 4.92 20.63 3.50
N THR A 224 4.87 20.94 4.79
CA THR A 224 5.71 20.25 5.78
C THR A 224 5.35 18.78 5.91
N LEU A 225 4.06 18.43 5.92
CA LEU A 225 3.60 17.05 5.95
C LEU A 225 3.99 16.31 4.67
N GLN A 226 3.86 16.97 3.52
CA GLN A 226 4.26 16.39 2.24
C GLN A 226 5.77 16.13 2.18
N ALA A 227 6.61 17.07 2.61
CA ALA A 227 8.06 16.88 2.66
C ALA A 227 8.44 15.69 3.56
N LYS A 228 7.88 15.60 4.78
CA LYS A 228 8.10 14.46 5.67
C LYS A 228 7.60 13.14 5.07
N SER A 229 6.46 13.18 4.40
CA SER A 229 5.88 12.01 3.72
C SER A 229 6.82 11.51 2.62
N LEU A 230 7.43 12.39 1.83
CA LEU A 230 8.41 12.01 0.81
C LEU A 230 9.69 11.43 1.44
N GLU A 231 10.16 11.94 2.57
CA GLU A 231 11.27 11.34 3.31
C GLU A 231 10.96 9.90 3.76
N HIS A 232 9.76 9.66 4.28
CA HIS A 232 9.33 8.29 4.62
C HIS A 232 9.23 7.42 3.38
N ALA A 233 8.65 7.91 2.28
CA ALA A 233 8.57 7.18 1.01
C ALA A 233 9.96 6.80 0.50
N LYS A 234 10.90 7.75 0.50
CA LYS A 234 12.29 7.57 0.10
C LYS A 234 12.98 6.49 0.92
N HIS A 235 12.81 6.52 2.25
CA HIS A 235 13.36 5.51 3.15
C HIS A 235 12.87 4.09 2.77
N TRP A 236 11.57 3.89 2.69
CA TRP A 236 10.99 2.57 2.42
C TRP A 236 11.28 2.08 1.00
N PHE A 237 11.28 2.95 0.01
CA PHE A 237 11.65 2.59 -1.36
C PHE A 237 13.12 2.19 -1.47
N ASN A 238 14.05 2.88 -0.80
CA ASN A 238 15.46 2.45 -0.80
C ASN A 238 15.61 1.06 -0.19
N ASN A 239 14.98 0.80 0.96
CA ASN A 239 15.07 -0.51 1.60
C ASN A 239 14.55 -1.62 0.68
N ALA A 240 13.43 -1.42 0.00
CA ALA A 240 12.89 -2.38 -0.95
C ALA A 240 13.78 -2.57 -2.18
N LEU A 241 14.40 -1.50 -2.70
CA LEU A 241 15.34 -1.55 -3.81
C LEU A 241 16.60 -2.33 -3.46
N ASP A 242 17.13 -2.14 -2.26
CA ASP A 242 18.32 -2.85 -1.78
C ASP A 242 18.08 -4.36 -1.68
N GLN A 243 16.83 -4.78 -1.49
CA GLN A 243 16.40 -6.18 -1.53
C GLN A 243 16.05 -6.69 -2.93
N GLY A 244 16.26 -5.90 -3.96
CA GLY A 244 16.08 -6.30 -5.36
C GLY A 244 14.70 -5.99 -5.96
N LEU A 245 13.82 -5.31 -5.26
CA LEU A 245 12.53 -4.90 -5.79
C LEU A 245 12.66 -3.51 -6.45
N ALA A 246 12.59 -3.43 -7.77
CA ALA A 246 12.85 -2.20 -8.52
C ALA A 246 11.62 -1.63 -9.27
N MET A 247 10.44 -2.21 -9.11
CA MET A 247 9.23 -1.83 -9.84
C MET A 247 8.75 -0.38 -9.61
N PHE A 248 9.23 0.27 -8.57
CA PHE A 248 8.91 1.65 -8.19
C PHE A 248 10.05 2.64 -8.46
N GLN A 249 11.09 2.20 -9.15
CA GLN A 249 12.31 3.02 -9.37
C GLN A 249 12.01 4.41 -9.94
N GLY A 250 10.97 4.54 -10.79
CA GLY A 250 10.54 5.83 -11.33
C GLY A 250 10.09 6.80 -10.24
N ASN A 251 9.31 6.34 -9.26
CA ASN A 251 8.85 7.17 -8.14
C ASN A 251 10.03 7.66 -7.29
N LEU A 252 10.91 6.71 -6.90
CA LEU A 252 12.09 7.04 -6.09
C LEU A 252 13.05 7.98 -6.83
N ARG A 253 13.28 7.75 -8.12
CA ARG A 253 14.10 8.64 -8.96
C ARG A 253 13.51 10.04 -9.02
N ASN A 254 12.19 10.16 -9.19
CA ASN A 254 11.55 11.46 -9.26
C ASN A 254 11.69 12.24 -7.94
N ILE A 255 11.57 11.58 -6.78
CA ILE A 255 11.84 12.24 -5.49
C ILE A 255 13.25 12.86 -5.49
N TYR A 256 14.27 12.10 -5.88
CA TYR A 256 15.64 12.61 -5.90
C TYR A 256 15.85 13.73 -6.91
N ILE A 257 15.18 13.67 -8.08
CA ILE A 257 15.25 14.75 -9.09
C ILE A 257 14.63 16.04 -8.54
N ASP A 258 13.47 15.95 -7.91
CA ASP A 258 12.76 17.09 -7.32
C ASP A 258 13.57 17.73 -6.18
N GLU A 259 14.37 16.93 -5.46
CA GLU A 259 15.31 17.40 -4.43
C GLU A 259 16.62 17.96 -5.03
N GLY A 260 16.86 17.81 -6.33
CA GLY A 260 18.13 18.16 -6.97
C GLY A 260 19.27 17.18 -6.75
N ASP A 261 18.97 16.01 -6.17
CA ASP A 261 19.95 14.95 -5.88
C ASP A 261 20.11 14.00 -7.08
N TYR A 262 20.73 14.51 -8.12
CA TYR A 262 20.93 13.76 -9.37
C TYR A 262 21.83 12.54 -9.21
N ASP A 263 22.72 12.51 -8.24
CA ASP A 263 23.61 11.37 -8.00
C ASP A 263 22.85 10.17 -7.46
N ASN A 264 21.98 10.36 -6.49
CA ASN A 264 21.09 9.31 -6.03
C ASN A 264 20.04 8.92 -7.09
N ALA A 265 19.53 9.86 -7.87
CA ALA A 265 18.65 9.55 -8.99
C ALA A 265 19.32 8.60 -10.01
N ARG A 266 20.61 8.87 -10.37
CA ARG A 266 21.39 7.97 -11.24
C ARG A 266 21.67 6.62 -10.58
N ARG A 267 21.98 6.60 -9.28
CA ARG A 267 22.20 5.36 -8.52
C ARG A 267 20.98 4.46 -8.59
N VAL A 268 19.78 5.01 -8.37
CA VAL A 268 18.50 4.27 -8.44
C VAL A 268 18.29 3.70 -9.85
N ALA A 269 18.45 4.51 -10.89
CA ALA A 269 18.29 4.05 -12.27
C ALA A 269 19.29 2.93 -12.63
N ARG A 270 20.55 3.08 -12.24
CA ARG A 270 21.58 2.05 -12.46
C ARG A 270 21.22 0.75 -11.74
N ARG A 271 20.83 0.84 -10.47
CA ARG A 271 20.46 -0.34 -9.69
C ARG A 271 19.23 -1.04 -10.28
N ALA A 272 18.24 -0.31 -10.74
CA ALA A 272 17.08 -0.89 -11.41
C ALA A 272 17.48 -1.62 -12.71
N ALA A 273 18.36 -1.03 -13.52
CA ALA A 273 18.87 -1.66 -14.73
C ALA A 273 19.69 -2.94 -14.44
N GLU A 274 20.51 -2.94 -13.39
CA GLU A 274 21.24 -4.14 -12.92
C GLU A 274 20.29 -5.28 -12.51
N LEU A 275 19.11 -4.94 -11.99
CA LEU A 275 18.06 -5.88 -11.62
C LEU A 275 17.20 -6.33 -12.82
N GLY A 276 17.47 -5.81 -14.02
CA GLY A 276 16.76 -6.15 -15.24
C GLY A 276 15.47 -5.35 -15.46
N ASN A 277 15.17 -4.37 -14.61
CA ASN A 277 13.99 -3.53 -14.82
C ASN A 277 14.24 -2.59 -16.00
N PRO A 278 13.50 -2.70 -17.13
CA PRO A 278 13.62 -1.77 -18.25
C PRO A 278 13.18 -0.37 -17.79
N THR A 279 14.04 0.62 -17.96
CA THR A 279 13.81 2.02 -17.57
C THR A 279 13.19 2.83 -18.68
#